data_1030bd2432e96bdf3bee695fee716eec
#
_entry.id   1030bd2432e96bdf3bee695fee716eec
#
_cell.length_a   1.000
_cell.length_b   1.000
_cell.length_c   1.000
_cell.angle_alpha   90.00
_cell.angle_beta   90.00
_cell.angle_gamma   90.00
#
_symmetry.space_group_name_H-M   'P 1'
#
loop_
_entity.id
_entity.type
_entity.pdbx_description
1 polymer ?
#
loop_
_entity_poly.entity_id
_entity_poly.type
_entity_poly.pdbx_seq_one_letter_code
_entity_poly.pdbx_strand_id
1 'polypeptide(L)'
;MASLFVVLAYSVCRCQSEQKQMILTIEMDSLVLTEGDEAEIRLRIHGITSKINSYTFRLEYEMTSKFRKQRIRKKTNIVWNPQEGDSITLSEMITECDSYHIQICSVSWEDLTGMYKVKKEFNKQISFLVMPKRYEMGFMQEKIARRDLMEQGFEYDGVRKYQEGDRISRVHWNLYAATGGLWV
;
A
#
# COMPACT_ATOMS: atom_id res chain seq x y z
N MET A 1 -20.75 47.56 6.23
CA MET A 1 -19.92 47.27 5.01
C MET A 1 -18.42 47.18 5.34
N ALA A 2 -17.82 48.13 6.04
CA ALA A 2 -16.39 48.10 6.37
C ALA A 2 -15.94 46.85 7.16
N SER A 3 -16.75 46.37 8.11
CA SER A 3 -16.41 45.19 8.91
C SER A 3 -16.28 43.89 8.11
N LEU A 4 -17.10 43.73 7.08
CA LEU A 4 -17.08 42.52 6.22
C LEU A 4 -15.79 42.46 5.37
N PHE A 5 -15.35 43.62 4.85
CA PHE A 5 -14.08 43.70 4.11
C PHE A 5 -12.87 43.40 4.98
N VAL A 6 -12.89 43.81 6.22
CA VAL A 6 -11.81 43.52 7.18
C VAL A 6 -11.72 42.04 7.49
N VAL A 7 -12.86 41.37 7.68
CA VAL A 7 -12.91 39.92 7.92
C VAL A 7 -12.42 39.14 6.71
N LEU A 8 -12.85 39.52 5.53
CA LEU A 8 -12.40 38.89 4.27
C LEU A 8 -10.88 39.06 4.05
N ALA A 9 -10.38 40.32 4.21
CA ALA A 9 -8.96 40.58 4.05
C ALA A 9 -8.12 39.79 5.06
N TYR A 10 -8.56 39.72 6.33
CA TYR A 10 -7.91 38.95 7.36
C TYR A 10 -7.89 37.46 7.03
N SER A 11 -9.01 36.89 6.56
CA SER A 11 -9.15 35.50 6.19
C SER A 11 -8.19 35.13 5.04
N VAL A 12 -8.12 35.97 3.99
CA VAL A 12 -7.22 35.77 2.84
C VAL A 12 -5.75 35.85 3.28
N CYS A 13 -5.35 36.90 4.00
CA CYS A 13 -3.98 37.08 4.48
C CYS A 13 -3.53 35.91 5.34
N ARG A 14 -4.42 35.41 6.19
CA ARG A 14 -4.19 34.24 7.02
C ARG A 14 -3.96 32.98 6.17
N CYS A 15 -4.84 32.67 5.23
CA CYS A 15 -4.70 31.51 4.36
C CYS A 15 -3.41 31.56 3.53
N GLN A 16 -2.98 32.75 3.09
CA GLN A 16 -1.70 32.93 2.41
C GLN A 16 -0.49 32.68 3.33
N SER A 17 -0.57 33.12 4.58
CA SER A 17 0.47 32.87 5.57
C SER A 17 0.60 31.38 5.87
N GLU A 18 -0.53 30.70 6.11
CA GLU A 18 -0.59 29.26 6.34
C GLU A 18 -0.05 28.48 5.13
N GLN A 19 -0.38 28.89 3.91
CA GLN A 19 0.15 28.28 2.68
C GLN A 19 1.69 28.30 2.63
N LYS A 20 2.30 29.42 3.03
CA LYS A 20 3.77 29.56 3.03
C LYS A 20 4.42 28.68 4.09
N GLN A 21 3.83 28.62 5.27
CA GLN A 21 4.41 27.95 6.44
C GLN A 21 4.11 26.44 6.49
N MET A 22 3.04 25.98 5.83
CA MET A 22 2.63 24.59 5.84
C MET A 22 3.74 23.67 5.31
N ILE A 23 4.13 22.69 6.11
CA ILE A 23 5.06 21.62 5.75
C ILE A 23 4.30 20.30 5.88
N LEU A 24 4.42 19.45 4.87
CA LEU A 24 3.82 18.13 4.85
C LEU A 24 4.93 17.07 4.91
N THR A 25 4.82 16.16 5.86
CA THR A 25 5.62 14.93 5.90
C THR A 25 4.71 13.72 5.71
N ILE A 26 5.25 12.69 5.09
CA ILE A 26 4.55 11.43 4.82
C ILE A 26 5.28 10.30 5.52
N GLU A 27 4.55 9.49 6.25
CA GLU A 27 5.06 8.36 7.02
C GLU A 27 4.14 7.15 6.86
N MET A 28 4.66 5.97 7.08
CA MET A 28 3.91 4.72 7.07
C MET A 28 4.54 3.79 8.11
N ASP A 29 3.71 3.10 8.88
CA ASP A 29 4.19 2.25 9.98
C ASP A 29 4.86 0.97 9.44
N SER A 30 4.36 0.43 8.33
CA SER A 30 4.95 -0.75 7.68
C SER A 30 5.11 -0.50 6.18
N LEU A 31 6.32 -0.74 5.68
CA LEU A 31 6.61 -0.68 4.24
C LEU A 31 6.36 -2.01 3.52
N VAL A 32 5.95 -3.04 4.26
CA VAL A 32 5.57 -4.35 3.71
C VAL A 32 4.20 -4.70 4.26
N LEU A 33 3.25 -4.89 3.36
CA LEU A 33 1.87 -5.27 3.62
C LEU A 33 1.57 -6.62 2.99
N THR A 34 0.44 -7.20 3.37
CA THR A 34 -0.10 -8.42 2.77
C THR A 34 -1.31 -8.06 1.90
N GLU A 35 -1.55 -8.82 0.86
CA GLU A 35 -2.73 -8.68 0.00
C GLU A 35 -4.02 -8.68 0.83
N GLY A 36 -4.83 -7.64 0.64
CA GLY A 36 -6.06 -7.41 1.38
C GLY A 36 -5.90 -6.58 2.66
N ASP A 37 -4.66 -6.20 3.03
CA ASP A 37 -4.44 -5.27 4.12
C ASP A 37 -4.75 -3.83 3.71
N GLU A 38 -5.05 -3.01 4.69
CA GLU A 38 -5.23 -1.58 4.53
C GLU A 38 -3.90 -0.85 4.67
N ALA A 39 -3.54 -0.08 3.65
CA ALA A 39 -2.34 0.76 3.67
C ALA A 39 -2.66 2.06 4.41
N GLU A 40 -2.19 2.19 5.64
CA GLU A 40 -2.34 3.38 6.45
C GLU A 40 -1.16 4.33 6.26
N ILE A 41 -1.40 5.43 5.55
CA ILE A 41 -0.43 6.45 5.25
C ILE A 41 -0.69 7.65 6.15
N ARG A 42 0.26 7.95 7.02
CA ARG A 42 0.16 9.07 7.96
C ARG A 42 0.78 10.32 7.36
N LEU A 43 -0.03 11.36 7.22
CA LEU A 43 0.37 12.67 6.74
C LEU A 43 0.47 13.61 7.91
N ARG A 44 1.67 14.10 8.26
CA ARG A 44 1.84 15.12 9.31
C ARG A 44 1.90 16.50 8.69
N ILE A 45 1.11 17.40 9.25
CA ILE A 45 1.01 18.80 8.83
C ILE A 45 1.62 19.69 9.90
N HIS A 46 2.64 20.43 9.53
CA HIS A 46 3.31 21.39 10.40
C HIS A 46 3.18 22.82 9.86
N GLY A 47 3.35 23.81 10.72
CA GLY A 47 3.36 25.22 10.34
C GLY A 47 1.99 25.88 10.25
N ILE A 48 0.92 25.19 10.63
CA ILE A 48 -0.40 25.79 10.80
C ILE A 48 -0.63 26.03 12.29
N THR A 49 -0.58 27.29 12.71
CA THR A 49 -0.74 27.70 14.12
C THR A 49 -2.13 28.27 14.40
N SER A 50 -3.12 27.77 13.72
CA SER A 50 -4.47 28.30 13.81
C SER A 50 -5.21 27.84 15.06
N LYS A 51 -6.01 28.75 15.62
CA LYS A 51 -7.00 28.47 16.66
C LYS A 51 -8.35 27.96 16.11
N ILE A 52 -8.42 27.68 14.81
CA ILE A 52 -9.62 27.09 14.19
C ILE A 52 -9.69 25.62 14.57
N ASN A 53 -10.89 25.18 14.89
CA ASN A 53 -11.13 23.83 15.38
C ASN A 53 -11.04 22.76 14.29
N SER A 54 -11.25 23.12 13.02
CA SER A 54 -11.19 22.13 11.93
C SER A 54 -10.91 22.76 10.58
N TYR A 55 -10.17 22.01 9.75
CA TYR A 55 -9.93 22.30 8.33
C TYR A 55 -10.47 21.17 7.49
N THR A 56 -11.08 21.48 6.36
CA THR A 56 -11.38 20.50 5.34
C THR A 56 -10.33 20.60 4.25
N PHE A 57 -9.41 19.64 4.21
CA PHE A 57 -8.41 19.52 3.18
C PHE A 57 -8.92 18.64 2.04
N ARG A 58 -8.71 19.09 0.81
CA ARG A 58 -8.82 18.25 -0.38
C ARG A 58 -7.42 17.82 -0.79
N LEU A 59 -7.13 16.55 -0.60
CA LEU A 59 -5.87 15.92 -0.94
C LEU A 59 -5.94 15.34 -2.35
N GLU A 60 -4.98 15.67 -3.20
CA GLU A 60 -4.76 15.03 -4.49
C GLU A 60 -3.47 14.23 -4.42
N TYR A 61 -3.57 12.93 -4.68
CA TYR A 61 -2.43 12.03 -4.69
C TYR A 61 -2.51 11.07 -5.88
N GLU A 62 -1.37 10.51 -6.20
CA GLU A 62 -1.21 9.57 -7.27
C GLU A 62 -0.58 8.30 -6.75
N MET A 63 -1.20 7.18 -7.09
CA MET A 63 -0.70 5.84 -6.77
C MET A 63 -0.26 5.16 -8.06
N THR A 64 0.98 4.70 -8.09
CA THR A 64 1.58 4.01 -9.23
C THR A 64 1.96 2.59 -8.81
N SER A 65 1.52 1.61 -9.58
CA SER A 65 1.92 0.20 -9.47
C SER A 65 3.11 -0.04 -10.41
N LYS A 66 4.20 -0.59 -9.88
CA LYS A 66 5.45 -0.74 -10.62
C LYS A 66 5.40 -1.84 -11.67
N PHE A 67 4.86 -3.01 -11.33
CA PHE A 67 4.83 -4.17 -12.24
C PHE A 67 3.72 -4.02 -13.28
N ARG A 68 2.54 -3.58 -12.87
CA ARG A 68 1.40 -3.37 -13.78
C ARG A 68 1.49 -2.08 -14.57
N LYS A 69 2.40 -1.17 -14.21
CA LYS A 69 2.55 0.16 -14.81
C LYS A 69 1.25 0.99 -14.79
N GLN A 70 0.39 0.69 -13.82
CA GLN A 70 -0.87 1.38 -13.66
C GLN A 70 -0.67 2.63 -12.80
N ARG A 71 -1.29 3.73 -13.23
CA ARG A 71 -1.21 5.02 -12.55
C ARG A 71 -2.63 5.50 -12.27
N ILE A 72 -2.96 5.68 -11.01
CA ILE A 72 -4.28 6.09 -10.56
C ILE A 72 -4.16 7.39 -9.79
N ARG A 73 -4.85 8.42 -10.25
CA ARG A 73 -4.94 9.70 -9.54
C ARG A 73 -6.23 9.75 -8.76
N LYS A 74 -6.12 10.02 -7.46
CA LYS A 74 -7.25 10.10 -6.55
C LYS A 74 -7.35 11.47 -5.89
N LYS A 75 -8.58 11.82 -5.50
CA LYS A 75 -8.88 13.03 -4.71
C LYS A 75 -9.75 12.62 -3.54
N THR A 76 -9.35 13.01 -2.35
CA THR A 76 -10.12 12.75 -1.14
C THR A 76 -10.25 14.02 -0.31
N ASN A 77 -11.37 14.16 0.39
CA ASN A 77 -11.57 15.22 1.35
C ASN A 77 -11.33 14.66 2.75
N ILE A 78 -10.52 15.35 3.52
CA ILE A 78 -10.14 14.93 4.87
C ILE A 78 -10.39 16.10 5.81
N VAL A 79 -11.08 15.83 6.91
CA VAL A 79 -11.25 16.80 7.99
C VAL A 79 -10.10 16.63 8.97
N TRP A 80 -9.42 17.71 9.27
CA TRP A 80 -8.31 17.74 10.21
C TRP A 80 -8.54 18.78 11.28
N ASN A 81 -8.35 18.37 12.53
CA ASN A 81 -8.42 19.24 13.70
C ASN A 81 -7.04 19.40 14.30
N PRO A 82 -6.43 20.59 14.24
CA PRO A 82 -5.11 20.85 14.81
C PRO A 82 -5.01 20.64 16.32
N GLN A 83 -6.15 20.63 17.01
CA GLN A 83 -6.19 20.42 18.46
C GLN A 83 -6.14 18.94 18.84
N GLU A 84 -6.56 18.06 17.94
CA GLU A 84 -6.56 16.60 18.14
C GLU A 84 -5.25 15.94 17.74
N GLY A 85 -4.43 16.63 16.95
CA GLY A 85 -3.12 16.15 16.54
C GLY A 85 -2.60 16.80 15.26
N ASP A 86 -1.36 16.52 14.95
CA ASP A 86 -0.65 17.03 13.77
C ASP A 86 -0.71 16.12 12.57
N SER A 87 -1.43 14.98 12.67
CA SER A 87 -1.46 13.94 11.65
C SER A 87 -2.85 13.65 11.12
N ILE A 88 -2.88 13.27 9.86
CA ILE A 88 -4.06 12.77 9.13
C ILE A 88 -3.71 11.39 8.60
N THR A 89 -4.62 10.42 8.75
CA THR A 89 -4.45 9.09 8.18
C THR A 89 -5.21 8.99 6.86
N LEU A 90 -4.50 8.59 5.83
CA LEU A 90 -5.06 8.20 4.54
C LEU A 90 -5.03 6.67 4.46
N SER A 91 -6.19 6.05 4.38
CA SER A 91 -6.34 4.60 4.30
C SER A 91 -6.68 4.17 2.89
N GLU A 92 -5.95 3.20 2.37
CA GLU A 92 -6.15 2.60 1.05
C GLU A 92 -6.16 1.08 1.14
N MET A 93 -7.24 0.46 0.72
CA MET A 93 -7.30 -0.99 0.63
C MET A 93 -6.58 -1.48 -0.61
N ILE A 94 -5.59 -2.35 -0.44
CA ILE A 94 -4.78 -2.87 -1.53
C ILE A 94 -5.09 -4.36 -1.73
N THR A 95 -5.72 -4.67 -2.84
CA THR A 95 -6.16 -6.05 -3.17
C THR A 95 -5.19 -6.81 -4.06
N GLU A 96 -4.11 -6.20 -4.49
CA GLU A 96 -3.21 -6.79 -5.48
C GLU A 96 -1.75 -6.71 -5.02
N CYS A 97 -1.01 -7.79 -5.27
CA CYS A 97 0.41 -7.86 -4.97
C CYS A 97 1.21 -7.04 -5.98
N ASP A 98 1.90 -6.03 -5.52
CA ASP A 98 2.77 -5.18 -6.33
C ASP A 98 3.68 -4.32 -5.44
N SER A 99 4.61 -3.62 -6.05
CA SER A 99 5.34 -2.51 -5.44
C SER A 99 4.63 -1.21 -5.79
N TYR A 100 4.08 -0.57 -4.78
CA TYR A 100 3.33 0.67 -4.92
C TYR A 100 4.17 1.88 -4.58
N HIS A 101 3.88 2.96 -5.28
CA HIS A 101 4.46 4.27 -5.06
C HIS A 101 3.34 5.29 -4.97
N ILE A 102 3.24 5.96 -3.83
CA ILE A 102 2.25 7.01 -3.59
C ILE A 102 2.96 8.35 -3.54
N GLN A 103 2.49 9.29 -4.36
CA GLN A 103 2.97 10.65 -4.44
C GLN A 103 1.85 11.62 -4.10
N ILE A 104 2.07 12.46 -3.09
CA ILE A 104 1.16 13.56 -2.78
C ILE A 104 1.43 14.70 -3.76
N CYS A 105 0.44 15.02 -4.58
CA CYS A 105 0.53 16.06 -5.60
C CYS A 105 0.19 17.44 -5.03
N SER A 106 -0.94 17.55 -4.36
CA SER A 106 -1.37 18.84 -3.80
C SER A 106 -2.35 18.68 -2.64
N VAL A 107 -2.36 19.68 -1.78
CA VAL A 107 -3.37 19.88 -0.74
C VAL A 107 -4.04 21.21 -1.00
N SER A 108 -5.35 21.24 -0.96
CA SER A 108 -6.13 22.47 -1.09
C SER A 108 -7.16 22.58 0.03
N TRP A 109 -7.38 23.81 0.49
CA TRP A 109 -8.39 24.13 1.49
C TRP A 109 -9.05 25.47 1.17
N GLU A 110 -10.14 25.73 1.83
CA GLU A 110 -10.91 26.96 1.67
C GLU A 110 -10.80 27.80 2.94
N ASP A 111 -10.92 29.09 2.78
CA ASP A 111 -10.99 30.01 3.92
C ASP A 111 -12.31 29.85 4.68
N LEU A 112 -12.45 30.52 5.82
CA LEU A 112 -13.65 30.46 6.68
C LEU A 112 -14.93 30.88 5.96
N THR A 113 -14.82 31.68 4.92
CA THR A 113 -15.96 32.19 4.15
C THR A 113 -16.29 31.30 2.95
N GLY A 114 -15.42 30.35 2.59
CA GLY A 114 -15.52 29.54 1.38
C GLY A 114 -15.27 30.31 0.07
N MET A 115 -14.93 31.59 0.16
CA MET A 115 -14.72 32.45 -1.01
C MET A 115 -13.31 32.36 -1.56
N TYR A 116 -12.34 32.04 -0.72
CA TYR A 116 -10.94 31.95 -1.12
C TYR A 116 -10.42 30.53 -0.95
N LYS A 117 -9.92 29.99 -2.04
CA LYS A 117 -9.35 28.65 -2.09
C LYS A 117 -7.84 28.71 -2.23
N VAL A 118 -7.17 28.02 -1.34
CA VAL A 118 -5.72 27.87 -1.36
C VAL A 118 -5.37 26.49 -1.89
N LYS A 119 -4.34 26.42 -2.72
CA LYS A 119 -3.75 25.16 -3.18
C LYS A 119 -2.25 25.23 -2.99
N LYS A 120 -1.69 24.21 -2.35
CA LYS A 120 -0.24 24.04 -2.22
C LYS A 120 0.16 22.72 -2.86
N GLU A 121 1.16 22.79 -3.71
CA GLU A 121 1.74 21.62 -4.36
C GLU A 121 2.84 21.03 -3.49
N PHE A 122 2.88 19.70 -3.45
CA PHE A 122 3.88 18.92 -2.73
C PHE A 122 4.46 17.87 -3.67
N ASN A 123 5.70 17.52 -3.44
CA ASN A 123 6.37 16.42 -4.11
C ASN A 123 6.89 15.45 -3.05
N LYS A 124 5.97 14.95 -2.23
CA LYS A 124 6.27 13.97 -1.18
C LYS A 124 5.80 12.61 -1.64
N GLN A 125 6.66 11.62 -1.46
CA GLN A 125 6.42 10.27 -1.97
C GLN A 125 6.82 9.23 -0.95
N ILE A 126 6.16 8.08 -1.00
CA ILE A 126 6.48 6.89 -0.23
C ILE A 126 6.26 5.66 -1.09
N SER A 127 7.09 4.64 -0.89
CA SER A 127 6.97 3.37 -1.59
C SER A 127 6.81 2.25 -0.58
N PHE A 128 5.95 1.28 -0.91
CA PHE A 128 5.74 0.09 -0.11
C PHE A 128 5.49 -1.14 -0.99
N LEU A 129 5.66 -2.31 -0.41
CA LEU A 129 5.52 -3.59 -1.08
C LEU A 129 4.30 -4.32 -0.52
N VAL A 130 3.47 -4.87 -1.40
CA VAL A 130 2.35 -5.75 -1.03
C VAL A 130 2.69 -7.17 -1.46
N MET A 131 2.81 -8.04 -0.46
CA MET A 131 3.11 -9.46 -0.64
C MET A 131 1.82 -10.28 -0.77
N PRO A 132 1.86 -11.42 -1.48
CA PRO A 132 0.72 -12.33 -1.52
C PRO A 132 0.43 -12.90 -0.13
N LYS A 133 -0.85 -13.06 0.17
CA LYS A 133 -1.29 -13.75 1.37
C LYS A 133 -0.85 -15.20 1.31
N ARG A 134 -0.09 -15.64 2.32
CA ARG A 134 0.24 -17.05 2.46
C ARG A 134 -1.02 -17.80 2.88
N TYR A 135 -1.59 -18.55 1.97
CA TYR A 135 -2.59 -19.55 2.34
C TYR A 135 -1.84 -20.78 2.86
N GLU A 136 -2.08 -21.15 4.10
CA GLU A 136 -1.64 -22.46 4.59
C GLU A 136 -2.38 -23.53 3.79
N MET A 137 -1.67 -24.18 2.89
CA MET A 137 -2.21 -25.22 2.01
C MET A 137 -2.48 -26.56 2.74
N GLY A 138 -2.65 -26.53 4.07
CA GLY A 138 -2.91 -27.73 4.85
C GLY A 138 -4.06 -28.61 4.34
N PHE A 139 -5.12 -27.99 3.82
CA PHE A 139 -6.25 -28.72 3.24
C PHE A 139 -6.03 -29.22 1.81
N MET A 140 -5.16 -28.57 1.04
CA MET A 140 -4.89 -29.00 -0.34
C MET A 140 -3.88 -30.15 -0.42
N GLN A 141 -2.89 -30.17 0.47
CA GLN A 141 -1.93 -31.27 0.51
C GLN A 141 -2.62 -32.59 0.86
N GLU A 142 -3.59 -32.59 1.79
CA GLU A 142 -4.35 -33.79 2.13
C GLU A 142 -5.27 -34.26 1.00
N LYS A 143 -5.88 -33.34 0.26
CA LYS A 143 -6.72 -33.68 -0.90
C LYS A 143 -5.91 -34.17 -2.10
N ILE A 144 -4.77 -33.55 -2.38
CA ILE A 144 -3.88 -33.95 -3.47
C ILE A 144 -3.26 -35.32 -3.14
N ALA A 145 -2.75 -35.51 -1.93
CA ALA A 145 -2.22 -36.78 -1.49
C ALA A 145 -3.26 -37.91 -1.52
N ARG A 146 -4.53 -37.64 -1.12
CA ARG A 146 -5.61 -38.65 -1.21
C ARG A 146 -6.06 -38.90 -2.64
N ARG A 147 -6.03 -37.92 -3.53
CA ARG A 147 -6.44 -38.05 -4.92
C ARG A 147 -5.40 -38.86 -5.72
N ASP A 148 -4.12 -38.58 -5.53
CA ASP A 148 -3.02 -39.32 -6.13
C ASP A 148 -2.95 -40.76 -5.64
N LEU A 149 -3.28 -41.02 -4.38
CA LEU A 149 -3.37 -42.38 -3.83
C LEU A 149 -4.57 -43.17 -4.34
N MET A 150 -5.70 -42.52 -4.69
CA MET A 150 -6.89 -43.20 -5.20
C MET A 150 -6.90 -43.39 -6.70
N GLU A 151 -6.28 -42.50 -7.50
CA GLU A 151 -6.36 -42.59 -8.97
C GLU A 151 -5.26 -43.45 -9.60
N GLN A 152 -4.17 -43.75 -8.91
CA GLN A 152 -3.04 -44.44 -9.57
C GLN A 152 -2.73 -45.85 -9.07
N GLY A 153 -3.35 -46.36 -8.02
CA GLY A 153 -3.11 -47.75 -7.60
C GLY A 153 -1.63 -48.14 -7.49
N PHE A 154 -0.75 -47.17 -7.39
CA PHE A 154 0.68 -47.36 -7.22
C PHE A 154 1.03 -47.23 -5.75
N GLU A 155 1.33 -48.34 -5.09
CA GLU A 155 2.14 -48.34 -3.89
C GLU A 155 3.43 -47.60 -4.23
N TYR A 156 3.63 -46.47 -3.53
CA TYR A 156 4.91 -45.76 -3.53
C TYR A 156 5.88 -46.62 -2.72
N ASP A 157 6.47 -47.62 -3.37
CA ASP A 157 7.71 -48.19 -2.88
C ASP A 157 8.74 -47.07 -2.84
N GLY A 158 9.23 -46.79 -1.65
CA GLY A 158 10.12 -45.65 -1.40
C GLY A 158 11.30 -45.60 -2.36
N VAL A 159 11.75 -44.41 -2.72
CA VAL A 159 12.89 -44.15 -3.58
C VAL A 159 14.09 -44.99 -3.14
N ARG A 160 14.54 -45.91 -3.97
CA ARG A 160 15.70 -46.76 -3.73
C ARG A 160 16.81 -46.52 -4.75
N LYS A 161 18.01 -46.96 -4.44
CA LYS A 161 19.10 -46.91 -5.39
C LYS A 161 18.82 -47.80 -6.59
N TYR A 162 19.17 -47.31 -7.79
CA TYR A 162 19.09 -48.01 -9.03
C TYR A 162 19.85 -49.33 -8.94
N GLN A 163 19.25 -50.38 -9.45
CA GLN A 163 19.87 -51.70 -9.62
C GLN A 163 19.87 -52.09 -11.12
N GLU A 164 20.85 -52.89 -11.52
CA GLU A 164 20.96 -53.36 -12.89
C GLU A 164 19.72 -54.15 -13.27
N GLY A 165 19.01 -53.69 -14.34
CA GLY A 165 17.72 -54.23 -14.77
C GLY A 165 16.52 -53.29 -14.51
N ASP A 166 16.69 -52.20 -13.73
CA ASP A 166 15.64 -51.19 -13.56
C ASP A 166 15.44 -50.40 -14.85
N ARG A 167 14.20 -50.01 -15.13
CA ARG A 167 13.87 -49.20 -16.30
C ARG A 167 14.41 -47.77 -16.11
N ILE A 168 15.25 -47.31 -17.04
CA ILE A 168 15.84 -45.98 -17.07
C ILE A 168 14.75 -44.89 -17.02
N SER A 169 13.54 -45.15 -17.52
CA SER A 169 12.41 -44.23 -17.49
C SER A 169 11.88 -43.92 -16.06
N ARG A 170 12.24 -44.76 -15.08
CA ARG A 170 11.85 -44.57 -13.66
C ARG A 170 12.91 -43.85 -12.84
N VAL A 171 14.02 -43.47 -13.42
CA VAL A 171 15.11 -42.78 -12.74
C VAL A 171 14.68 -41.36 -12.37
N HIS A 172 14.83 -41.02 -11.11
CA HIS A 172 14.60 -39.66 -10.59
C HIS A 172 15.76 -38.72 -10.95
N TRP A 173 15.70 -38.14 -12.14
CA TRP A 173 16.75 -37.26 -12.67
C TRP A 173 17.05 -36.05 -11.78
N ASN A 174 16.05 -35.52 -11.07
CA ASN A 174 16.23 -34.43 -10.13
C ASN A 174 17.10 -34.84 -8.90
N LEU A 175 16.92 -36.05 -8.42
CA LEU A 175 17.72 -36.62 -7.34
C LEU A 175 19.15 -36.95 -7.83
N TYR A 176 19.29 -37.43 -9.05
CA TYR A 176 20.59 -37.63 -9.67
C TYR A 176 21.37 -36.33 -9.77
N ALA A 177 20.76 -35.25 -10.22
CA ALA A 177 21.40 -33.93 -10.31
C ALA A 177 21.85 -33.39 -8.96
N ALA A 178 21.13 -33.70 -7.88
CA ALA A 178 21.43 -33.24 -6.53
C ALA A 178 22.45 -34.11 -5.79
N THR A 179 22.46 -35.43 -6.06
CA THR A 179 23.25 -36.40 -5.26
C THR A 179 24.33 -37.12 -6.02
N GLY A 180 24.33 -37.04 -7.37
CA GLY A 180 25.21 -37.81 -8.25
C GLY A 180 24.94 -39.32 -8.29
N GLY A 181 23.91 -39.81 -7.60
CA GLY A 181 23.53 -41.21 -7.53
C GLY A 181 22.23 -41.50 -8.30
N LEU A 182 22.16 -42.67 -8.99
CA LEU A 182 20.94 -43.08 -9.65
C LEU A 182 19.92 -43.64 -8.64
N TRP A 183 18.72 -43.09 -8.66
CA TRP A 183 17.59 -43.44 -7.78
C TRP A 183 16.35 -43.80 -8.64
N VAL A 184 15.61 -44.81 -8.20
CA VAL A 184 14.41 -45.30 -8.87
C VAL A 184 13.25 -45.35 -7.92
#